data_952c7c6087238e99be80f8b1fbd48146
#
_entry.id   952c7c6087238e99be80f8b1fbd48146
#
_cell.length_a   1.000
_cell.length_b   1.000
_cell.length_c   1.000
_cell.angle_alpha   90.00
_cell.angle_beta   90.00
_cell.angle_gamma   90.00
#
_symmetry.space_group_name_H-M   'P 1'
#
loop_
_entity.id
_entity.type
_entity.pdbx_description
1 polymer ?
#
loop_
_entity_poly.entity_id
_entity_poly.type
_entity_poly.pdbx_seq_one_letter_code
_entity_poly.pdbx_strand_id
1 'polypeptide(L)'
;MKIIAITANTSWYLFNFRKNTILALVNEGYKVVAISPKDEYSEKLSALGVEYHHISIDQGGTNPVKDMVTFLGFLRLYRRIKPDVVLNFTPKNNIYSTMAGLVFGTKSVNNIAGLGMVFINENITARLARLLYKVSQPNAHTIFFQNEEDRELFRKYKLAPMDITSRVPGSGVDLSRFTITPSCDDGVTRFLLIARMLYDKGIGNYVEAARELKAKYGDSVEFRLLGFLDVNNPSAVSKYEMQAWVDEGIVNYLGVSDSVENEIAQVDCMVLPSFYREGVPKSLLEACAMGKAIVTTDNVGCRETVEDGLNGFLCEPRNTSSLTEKLECMIILSHAERLAMGRQSRLKVEKEFDEQIVINKYLHAVKSAIE
;
A
#
# COMPACT_ATOMS: atom_id res chain seq x y z
N MET A 1 3.51 -10.14 31.07
CA MET A 1 3.94 -9.86 29.68
C MET A 1 2.78 -9.15 29.00
N LYS A 2 3.03 -7.99 28.38
CA LYS A 2 1.99 -7.20 27.70
C LYS A 2 1.60 -7.86 26.37
N ILE A 3 0.33 -7.79 26.01
CA ILE A 3 -0.24 -8.42 24.83
C ILE A 3 -0.56 -7.34 23.78
N ILE A 4 0.08 -7.43 22.63
CA ILE A 4 -0.14 -6.53 21.50
C ILE A 4 -0.87 -7.29 20.39
N ALA A 5 -2.09 -6.87 20.08
CA ALA A 5 -2.80 -7.38 18.91
C ALA A 5 -2.42 -6.59 17.66
N ILE A 6 -2.34 -7.26 16.52
CA ILE A 6 -2.14 -6.62 15.22
C ILE A 6 -3.22 -7.12 14.26
N THR A 7 -3.92 -6.18 13.58
CA THR A 7 -5.09 -6.52 12.79
C THR A 7 -5.09 -5.93 11.39
N ALA A 8 -5.51 -6.71 10.41
CA ALA A 8 -5.77 -6.26 9.04
C ALA A 8 -6.88 -7.11 8.39
N ASN A 9 -7.29 -6.73 7.19
CA ASN A 9 -8.35 -7.42 6.44
C ASN A 9 -7.88 -8.68 5.71
N THR A 10 -6.57 -9.02 5.73
CA THR A 10 -6.00 -10.28 5.22
C THR A 10 -4.74 -10.64 6.01
N SER A 11 -4.42 -11.94 6.14
CA SER A 11 -3.12 -12.38 6.66
C SER A 11 -1.99 -12.02 5.69
N TRP A 12 -2.28 -12.07 4.38
CA TRP A 12 -1.36 -11.61 3.33
C TRP A 12 -0.85 -10.18 3.61
N TYR A 13 -1.76 -9.24 3.97
CA TYR A 13 -1.38 -7.87 4.30
C TYR A 13 -0.44 -7.81 5.51
N LEU A 14 -0.78 -8.52 6.59
CA LEU A 14 0.05 -8.54 7.79
C LEU A 14 1.46 -9.09 7.50
N PHE A 15 1.54 -10.17 6.74
CA PHE A 15 2.81 -10.79 6.40
C PHE A 15 3.66 -9.91 5.47
N ASN A 16 3.08 -9.42 4.38
CA ASN A 16 3.86 -8.70 3.35
C ASN A 16 4.16 -7.24 3.70
N PHE A 17 3.36 -6.62 4.57
CA PHE A 17 3.52 -5.20 4.91
C PHE A 17 3.91 -4.95 6.36
N ARG A 18 3.75 -5.91 7.27
CA ARG A 18 3.94 -5.71 8.72
C ARG A 18 4.84 -6.75 9.37
N LYS A 19 5.44 -7.66 8.59
CA LYS A 19 6.33 -8.71 9.10
C LYS A 19 7.41 -8.14 10.03
N ASN A 20 8.16 -7.13 9.58
CA ASN A 20 9.24 -6.55 10.36
C ASN A 20 8.73 -5.75 11.57
N THR A 21 7.55 -5.12 11.49
CA THR A 21 6.87 -4.53 12.66
C THR A 21 6.50 -5.61 13.68
N ILE A 22 5.98 -6.75 13.23
CA ILE A 22 5.65 -7.90 14.10
C ILE A 22 6.92 -8.41 14.80
N LEU A 23 7.98 -8.65 14.04
CA LEU A 23 9.25 -9.12 14.59
C LEU A 23 9.86 -8.12 15.59
N ALA A 24 9.78 -6.82 15.31
CA ALA A 24 10.25 -5.80 16.23
C ALA A 24 9.48 -5.81 17.56
N LEU A 25 8.14 -5.98 17.52
CA LEU A 25 7.33 -6.12 18.73
C LEU A 25 7.68 -7.38 19.54
N VAL A 26 7.92 -8.51 18.86
CA VAL A 26 8.36 -9.75 19.51
C VAL A 26 9.73 -9.57 20.17
N ASN A 27 10.66 -8.90 19.48
CA ASN A 27 12.01 -8.62 20.01
C ASN A 27 12.01 -7.66 21.21
N GLU A 28 11.01 -6.75 21.30
CA GLU A 28 10.79 -5.91 22.50
C GLU A 28 10.18 -6.69 23.69
N GLY A 29 9.94 -8.01 23.53
CA GLY A 29 9.43 -8.88 24.58
C GLY A 29 7.91 -8.86 24.75
N TYR A 30 7.15 -8.34 23.78
CA TYR A 30 5.69 -8.39 23.80
C TYR A 30 5.16 -9.75 23.34
N LYS A 31 4.03 -10.17 23.90
CA LYS A 31 3.23 -11.24 23.30
C LYS A 31 2.44 -10.66 22.15
N VAL A 32 2.78 -11.03 20.91
CA VAL A 32 2.10 -10.52 19.71
C VAL A 32 1.01 -11.50 19.26
N VAL A 33 -0.17 -10.95 18.94
CA VAL A 33 -1.35 -11.71 18.49
C VAL A 33 -1.81 -11.14 17.16
N ALA A 34 -1.74 -11.93 16.09
CA ALA A 34 -2.23 -11.56 14.76
C ALA A 34 -3.72 -11.91 14.61
N ILE A 35 -4.54 -10.95 14.17
CA ILE A 35 -5.99 -11.12 13.96
C ILE A 35 -6.35 -10.70 12.55
N SER A 36 -6.76 -11.65 11.71
CA SER A 36 -7.16 -11.40 10.30
C SER A 36 -8.02 -12.55 9.76
N PRO A 37 -8.70 -12.39 8.63
CA PRO A 37 -9.28 -13.51 7.90
C PRO A 37 -8.22 -14.56 7.55
N LYS A 38 -8.61 -15.85 7.64
CA LYS A 38 -7.71 -16.95 7.29
C LYS A 38 -7.48 -16.99 5.78
N ASP A 39 -6.21 -17.01 5.39
CA ASP A 39 -5.72 -17.22 4.04
C ASP A 39 -4.42 -18.06 4.09
N GLU A 40 -3.77 -18.30 2.98
CA GLU A 40 -2.52 -19.07 2.87
C GLU A 40 -1.33 -18.50 3.68
N TYR A 41 -1.38 -17.19 4.01
CA TYR A 41 -0.34 -16.53 4.81
C TYR A 41 -0.55 -16.64 6.32
N SER A 42 -1.68 -17.20 6.77
CA SER A 42 -1.98 -17.37 8.21
C SER A 42 -0.96 -18.28 8.90
N GLU A 43 -0.53 -19.36 8.22
CA GLU A 43 0.50 -20.27 8.73
C GLU A 43 1.90 -19.61 8.72
N LYS A 44 2.20 -18.81 7.68
CA LYS A 44 3.43 -18.01 7.61
C LYS A 44 3.51 -17.00 8.76
N LEU A 45 2.39 -16.40 9.18
CA LEU A 45 2.34 -15.54 10.37
C LEU A 45 2.63 -16.31 11.65
N SER A 46 2.03 -17.48 11.83
CA SER A 46 2.28 -18.33 13.00
C SER A 46 3.75 -18.76 13.10
N ALA A 47 4.41 -18.98 11.96
CA ALA A 47 5.84 -19.31 11.90
C ALA A 47 6.76 -18.17 12.37
N LEU A 48 6.26 -16.91 12.46
CA LEU A 48 7.00 -15.79 13.07
C LEU A 48 6.98 -15.80 14.60
N GLY A 49 6.41 -16.83 15.25
CA GLY A 49 6.31 -16.93 16.70
C GLY A 49 5.16 -16.14 17.31
N VAL A 50 4.14 -15.77 16.51
CA VAL A 50 2.96 -15.04 16.98
C VAL A 50 1.74 -15.93 17.07
N GLU A 51 0.83 -15.64 18.00
CA GLU A 51 -0.45 -16.32 18.11
C GLU A 51 -1.41 -15.78 17.04
N TYR A 52 -2.02 -16.66 16.24
CA TYR A 52 -2.94 -16.28 15.17
C TYR A 52 -4.39 -16.55 15.54
N HIS A 53 -5.29 -15.60 15.26
CA HIS A 53 -6.74 -15.75 15.40
C HIS A 53 -7.48 -15.32 14.14
N HIS A 54 -8.38 -16.18 13.69
CA HIS A 54 -9.29 -15.85 12.60
C HIS A 54 -10.41 -14.90 13.03
N ILE A 55 -10.73 -13.95 12.15
CA ILE A 55 -11.91 -13.09 12.20
C ILE A 55 -12.52 -12.95 10.80
N SER A 56 -13.85 -12.95 10.72
CA SER A 56 -14.53 -12.72 9.44
C SER A 56 -14.63 -11.22 9.17
N ILE A 57 -14.06 -10.77 8.03
CA ILE A 57 -14.13 -9.37 7.55
C ILE A 57 -14.54 -9.38 6.09
N ASP A 58 -15.60 -8.64 5.73
CA ASP A 58 -15.99 -8.39 4.34
C ASP A 58 -15.10 -7.29 3.77
N GLN A 59 -14.09 -7.66 2.99
CA GLN A 59 -12.97 -6.79 2.59
C GLN A 59 -13.38 -5.58 1.75
N GLY A 60 -14.37 -5.72 0.88
CA GLY A 60 -14.79 -4.67 -0.08
C GLY A 60 -16.25 -4.25 0.03
N GLY A 61 -17.04 -4.93 0.84
CA GLY A 61 -18.48 -4.70 0.93
C GLY A 61 -18.87 -3.63 1.95
N THR A 62 -20.08 -3.12 1.79
CA THR A 62 -20.74 -2.16 2.70
C THR A 62 -21.98 -2.78 3.36
N ASN A 63 -22.00 -4.10 3.53
CA ASN A 63 -23.11 -4.82 4.11
C ASN A 63 -23.10 -4.67 5.65
N PRO A 64 -24.10 -3.99 6.25
CA PRO A 64 -24.11 -3.72 7.69
C PRO A 64 -24.23 -4.98 8.55
N VAL A 65 -24.85 -6.05 8.04
CA VAL A 65 -24.96 -7.33 8.76
C VAL A 65 -23.58 -8.00 8.87
N LYS A 66 -22.81 -8.03 7.78
CA LYS A 66 -21.44 -8.55 7.80
C LYS A 66 -20.53 -7.71 8.68
N ASP A 67 -20.70 -6.40 8.67
CA ASP A 67 -19.96 -5.46 9.53
C ASP A 67 -20.28 -5.67 11.01
N MET A 68 -21.54 -5.94 11.34
CA MET A 68 -21.94 -6.34 12.71
C MET A 68 -21.27 -7.65 13.13
N VAL A 69 -21.20 -8.65 12.25
CA VAL A 69 -20.49 -9.91 12.51
C VAL A 69 -19.01 -9.66 12.80
N THR A 70 -18.37 -8.76 12.02
CA THR A 70 -16.98 -8.34 12.25
C THR A 70 -16.82 -7.70 13.63
N PHE A 71 -17.69 -6.76 13.99
CA PHE A 71 -17.66 -6.09 15.29
C PHE A 71 -17.83 -7.07 16.46
N LEU A 72 -18.84 -7.96 16.40
CA LEU A 72 -19.06 -9.00 17.41
C LEU A 72 -17.88 -9.99 17.48
N GLY A 73 -17.23 -10.24 16.35
CA GLY A 73 -16.00 -11.03 16.28
C GLY A 73 -14.87 -10.40 17.10
N PHE A 74 -14.62 -9.09 16.95
CA PHE A 74 -13.65 -8.35 17.75
C PHE A 74 -14.01 -8.37 19.24
N LEU A 75 -15.28 -8.14 19.61
CA LEU A 75 -15.71 -8.21 21.00
C LEU A 75 -15.41 -9.59 21.63
N ARG A 76 -15.73 -10.67 20.91
CA ARG A 76 -15.46 -12.05 21.39
C ARG A 76 -13.95 -12.30 21.55
N LEU A 77 -13.15 -11.89 20.59
CA LEU A 77 -11.69 -12.08 20.62
C LEU A 77 -11.07 -11.25 21.76
N TYR A 78 -11.44 -9.98 21.93
CA TYR A 78 -10.85 -9.10 22.95
C TYR A 78 -11.23 -9.54 24.36
N ARG A 79 -12.46 -10.04 24.56
CA ARG A 79 -12.85 -10.66 25.83
C ARG A 79 -11.95 -11.84 26.22
N ARG A 80 -11.51 -12.63 25.22
CA ARG A 80 -10.68 -13.83 25.41
C ARG A 80 -9.20 -13.48 25.53
N ILE A 81 -8.67 -12.68 24.61
CA ILE A 81 -7.24 -12.36 24.48
C ILE A 81 -6.82 -11.31 25.50
N LYS A 82 -7.69 -10.33 25.75
CA LYS A 82 -7.46 -9.13 26.60
C LYS A 82 -6.20 -8.37 26.18
N PRO A 83 -6.10 -7.91 24.91
CA PRO A 83 -4.92 -7.18 24.47
C PRO A 83 -4.81 -5.83 25.20
N ASP A 84 -3.59 -5.46 25.59
CA ASP A 84 -3.31 -4.13 26.16
C ASP A 84 -3.39 -3.05 25.09
N VAL A 85 -2.79 -3.32 23.92
CA VAL A 85 -2.79 -2.42 22.75
C VAL A 85 -3.14 -3.18 21.50
N VAL A 86 -3.81 -2.53 20.54
CA VAL A 86 -4.04 -3.06 19.21
C VAL A 86 -3.54 -2.10 18.13
N LEU A 87 -2.79 -2.62 17.16
CA LEU A 87 -2.39 -1.94 15.94
C LEU A 87 -3.35 -2.31 14.81
N ASN A 88 -4.06 -1.33 14.23
CA ASN A 88 -5.04 -1.52 13.18
C ASN A 88 -4.57 -0.93 11.85
N PHE A 89 -4.68 -1.67 10.73
CA PHE A 89 -4.08 -1.28 9.46
C PHE A 89 -5.03 -1.13 8.27
N THR A 90 -6.30 -1.45 8.42
CA THR A 90 -7.26 -1.32 7.31
C THR A 90 -8.57 -0.68 7.80
N PRO A 91 -9.37 -0.06 6.92
CA PRO A 91 -10.49 0.78 7.33
C PRO A 91 -11.47 0.13 8.33
N LYS A 92 -11.93 -1.09 8.04
CA LYS A 92 -12.86 -1.81 8.94
C LYS A 92 -12.22 -2.17 10.28
N ASN A 93 -10.93 -2.52 10.26
CA ASN A 93 -10.17 -2.78 11.48
C ASN A 93 -10.00 -1.48 12.30
N ASN A 94 -9.64 -0.37 11.66
CA ASN A 94 -9.56 0.95 12.33
C ASN A 94 -10.89 1.35 12.99
N ILE A 95 -12.02 0.96 12.44
CA ILE A 95 -13.34 1.30 12.98
C ILE A 95 -13.78 0.28 14.06
N TYR A 96 -13.99 -0.97 13.66
CA TYR A 96 -14.66 -1.95 14.52
C TYR A 96 -13.77 -2.49 15.63
N SER A 97 -12.48 -2.64 15.39
CA SER A 97 -11.51 -3.01 16.41
C SER A 97 -11.36 -1.91 17.48
N THR A 98 -11.28 -0.63 17.06
CA THR A 98 -11.25 0.49 18.00
C THR A 98 -12.52 0.54 18.86
N MET A 99 -13.70 0.40 18.25
CA MET A 99 -14.97 0.36 18.98
C MET A 99 -15.03 -0.81 19.98
N ALA A 100 -14.56 -2.01 19.58
CA ALA A 100 -14.49 -3.15 20.47
C ALA A 100 -13.48 -2.92 21.62
N GLY A 101 -12.35 -2.29 21.31
CA GLY A 101 -11.32 -1.92 22.30
C GLY A 101 -11.86 -1.05 23.43
N LEU A 102 -12.76 -0.13 23.13
CA LEU A 102 -13.40 0.73 24.15
C LEU A 102 -14.14 -0.06 25.23
N VAL A 103 -14.77 -1.18 24.84
CA VAL A 103 -15.54 -2.03 25.78
C VAL A 103 -14.63 -2.73 26.79
N PHE A 104 -13.37 -3.00 26.42
CA PHE A 104 -12.42 -3.78 27.23
C PHE A 104 -11.21 -2.96 27.71
N GLY A 105 -11.18 -1.65 27.46
CA GLY A 105 -10.08 -0.78 27.86
C GLY A 105 -8.80 -0.98 27.02
N THR A 106 -8.89 -1.69 25.87
CA THR A 106 -7.77 -1.86 24.95
C THR A 106 -7.46 -0.56 24.22
N LYS A 107 -6.21 -0.10 24.26
CA LYS A 107 -5.76 1.09 23.53
C LYS A 107 -5.57 0.79 22.06
N SER A 108 -6.05 1.67 21.18
CA SER A 108 -5.95 1.48 19.73
C SER A 108 -4.93 2.43 19.11
N VAL A 109 -4.02 1.89 18.31
CA VAL A 109 -3.13 2.64 17.42
C VAL A 109 -3.56 2.34 16.00
N ASN A 110 -4.11 3.33 15.31
CA ASN A 110 -4.72 3.18 14.00
C ASN A 110 -3.79 3.71 12.90
N ASN A 111 -3.71 3.00 11.78
CA ASN A 111 -2.99 3.46 10.60
C ASN A 111 -3.96 3.67 9.43
N ILE A 112 -4.07 4.91 8.96
CA ILE A 112 -4.85 5.30 7.78
C ILE A 112 -3.92 5.23 6.56
N ALA A 113 -4.01 4.12 5.84
CA ALA A 113 -3.15 3.83 4.68
C ALA A 113 -3.73 4.36 3.35
N GLY A 114 -4.42 5.48 3.39
CA GLY A 114 -5.18 6.07 2.28
C GLY A 114 -6.68 5.97 2.52
N LEU A 115 -7.38 7.06 2.25
CA LEU A 115 -8.84 7.15 2.45
C LEU A 115 -9.63 6.57 1.28
N GLY A 116 -8.95 6.30 0.16
CA GLY A 116 -9.57 5.73 -1.03
C GLY A 116 -10.67 6.60 -1.64
N MET A 117 -11.46 5.99 -2.52
CA MET A 117 -12.57 6.66 -3.23
C MET A 117 -13.74 7.07 -2.32
N VAL A 118 -13.85 6.48 -1.12
CA VAL A 118 -14.94 6.73 -0.18
C VAL A 118 -14.98 8.20 0.28
N PHE A 119 -13.85 8.88 0.31
CA PHE A 119 -13.78 10.29 0.71
C PHE A 119 -13.80 11.28 -0.48
N ILE A 120 -13.74 10.78 -1.72
CA ILE A 120 -13.82 11.61 -2.93
C ILE A 120 -15.30 11.81 -3.32
N ASN A 121 -16.12 10.79 -3.16
CA ASN A 121 -17.54 10.81 -3.54
C ASN A 121 -18.42 11.29 -2.37
N GLU A 122 -19.46 12.06 -2.67
CA GLU A 122 -20.44 12.51 -1.69
C GLU A 122 -21.71 11.63 -1.67
N ASN A 123 -21.53 10.30 -1.72
CA ASN A 123 -22.63 9.35 -1.67
C ASN A 123 -22.97 8.92 -0.23
N ILE A 124 -24.04 8.14 -0.07
CA ILE A 124 -24.51 7.63 1.23
C ILE A 124 -23.42 6.79 1.93
N THR A 125 -22.68 5.98 1.17
CA THR A 125 -21.58 5.16 1.69
C THR A 125 -20.47 6.03 2.30
N ALA A 126 -20.11 7.12 1.64
CA ALA A 126 -19.12 8.08 2.14
C ALA A 126 -19.57 8.75 3.45
N ARG A 127 -20.86 9.13 3.51
CA ARG A 127 -21.45 9.74 4.73
C ARG A 127 -21.44 8.75 5.89
N LEU A 128 -21.81 7.49 5.64
CA LEU A 128 -21.79 6.44 6.64
C LEU A 128 -20.34 6.16 7.13
N ALA A 129 -19.39 6.05 6.22
CA ALA A 129 -17.99 5.85 6.59
C ALA A 129 -17.46 7.00 7.44
N ARG A 130 -17.73 8.26 7.07
CA ARG A 130 -17.36 9.43 7.87
C ARG A 130 -18.00 9.40 9.26
N LEU A 131 -19.27 8.98 9.39
CA LEU A 131 -19.93 8.82 10.68
C LEU A 131 -19.25 7.76 11.54
N LEU A 132 -18.92 6.59 10.97
CA LEU A 132 -18.23 5.51 11.66
C LEU A 132 -16.83 5.94 12.13
N TYR A 133 -16.07 6.66 11.29
CA TYR A 133 -14.80 7.26 11.70
C TYR A 133 -15.00 8.29 12.82
N LYS A 134 -16.00 9.17 12.70
CA LYS A 134 -16.29 10.19 13.74
C LYS A 134 -16.65 9.59 15.10
N VAL A 135 -17.25 8.40 15.12
CA VAL A 135 -17.59 7.70 16.37
C VAL A 135 -16.40 6.92 16.92
N SER A 136 -15.61 6.29 16.06
CA SER A 136 -14.53 5.40 16.49
C SER A 136 -13.20 6.13 16.76
N GLN A 137 -12.77 7.03 15.88
CA GLN A 137 -11.40 7.55 15.88
C GLN A 137 -11.06 8.51 17.04
N PRO A 138 -11.99 9.32 17.58
CA PRO A 138 -11.68 10.14 18.77
C PRO A 138 -11.25 9.31 19.99
N ASN A 139 -11.51 8.02 19.98
CA ASN A 139 -11.17 7.10 21.06
C ASN A 139 -9.86 6.31 20.82
N ALA A 140 -9.20 6.54 19.70
CA ALA A 140 -7.89 5.97 19.46
C ALA A 140 -6.83 6.65 20.36
N HIS A 141 -5.80 5.89 20.75
CA HIS A 141 -4.64 6.46 21.44
C HIS A 141 -3.76 7.26 20.47
N THR A 142 -3.54 6.73 19.28
CA THR A 142 -2.78 7.39 18.22
C THR A 142 -3.33 7.02 16.85
N ILE A 143 -3.33 7.98 15.92
CA ILE A 143 -3.72 7.76 14.53
C ILE A 143 -2.57 8.20 13.63
N PHE A 144 -2.04 7.26 12.85
CA PHE A 144 -1.02 7.52 11.83
C PHE A 144 -1.66 7.68 10.46
N PHE A 145 -1.22 8.72 9.73
CA PHE A 145 -1.55 8.96 8.32
C PHE A 145 -0.32 8.78 7.47
N GLN A 146 -0.48 8.30 6.23
CA GLN A 146 0.63 8.11 5.31
C GLN A 146 0.92 9.36 4.46
N ASN A 147 -0.04 10.28 4.35
CA ASN A 147 0.11 11.56 3.67
C ASN A 147 -0.62 12.67 4.46
N GLU A 148 -0.24 13.92 4.23
CA GLU A 148 -0.81 15.06 4.94
C GLU A 148 -2.23 15.39 4.46
N GLU A 149 -2.54 15.16 3.18
CA GLU A 149 -3.86 15.45 2.61
C GLU A 149 -4.97 14.62 3.27
N ASP A 150 -4.71 13.35 3.60
CA ASP A 150 -5.68 12.51 4.32
C ASP A 150 -5.85 12.97 5.77
N ARG A 151 -4.75 13.42 6.42
CA ARG A 151 -4.78 14.00 7.76
C ARG A 151 -5.59 15.29 7.78
N GLU A 152 -5.40 16.17 6.78
CA GLU A 152 -6.18 17.39 6.63
C GLU A 152 -7.67 17.13 6.38
N LEU A 153 -8.04 16.07 5.66
CA LEU A 153 -9.43 15.65 5.52
C LEU A 153 -10.04 15.25 6.87
N PHE A 154 -9.31 14.54 7.72
CA PHE A 154 -9.75 14.24 9.08
C PHE A 154 -9.98 15.49 9.90
N ARG A 155 -9.11 16.48 9.78
CA ARG A 155 -9.28 17.80 10.39
C ARG A 155 -10.52 18.51 9.86
N LYS A 156 -10.66 18.61 8.54
CA LYS A 156 -11.79 19.26 7.85
C LYS A 156 -13.15 18.69 8.29
N TYR A 157 -13.24 17.35 8.35
CA TYR A 157 -14.49 16.68 8.73
C TYR A 157 -14.62 16.46 10.25
N LYS A 158 -13.66 16.91 11.04
CA LYS A 158 -13.63 16.74 12.51
C LYS A 158 -13.83 15.27 12.92
N LEU A 159 -13.06 14.36 12.32
CA LEU A 159 -13.20 12.91 12.53
C LEU A 159 -12.39 12.42 13.74
N ALA A 160 -11.35 13.15 14.13
CA ALA A 160 -10.55 12.89 15.33
C ALA A 160 -9.90 14.18 15.85
N PRO A 161 -9.50 14.24 17.13
CA PRO A 161 -8.63 15.28 17.67
C PRO A 161 -7.28 15.25 16.95
N MET A 162 -6.70 16.41 16.66
CA MET A 162 -5.45 16.47 15.87
C MET A 162 -4.20 16.16 16.68
N ASP A 163 -4.25 16.32 17.99
CA ASP A 163 -3.16 16.03 18.95
C ASP A 163 -2.83 14.54 19.05
N ILE A 164 -3.81 13.64 18.76
CA ILE A 164 -3.56 12.19 18.68
C ILE A 164 -3.14 11.73 17.28
N THR A 165 -2.95 12.65 16.33
CA THR A 165 -2.61 12.31 14.93
C THR A 165 -1.15 12.61 14.61
N SER A 166 -0.53 11.74 13.83
CA SER A 166 0.84 11.92 13.35
C SER A 166 1.00 11.36 11.94
N ARG A 167 2.09 11.71 11.25
CA ARG A 167 2.41 11.16 9.92
C ARG A 167 3.45 10.06 10.02
N VAL A 168 3.29 9.01 9.19
CA VAL A 168 4.30 7.99 8.88
C VAL A 168 4.57 7.99 7.38
N PRO A 169 5.80 7.72 6.94
CA PRO A 169 6.14 7.68 5.51
C PRO A 169 5.69 6.35 4.88
N GLY A 170 4.39 6.23 4.60
CA GLY A 170 3.82 5.00 4.06
C GLY A 170 3.94 3.81 5.01
N SER A 171 4.20 2.64 4.43
CA SER A 171 4.55 1.43 5.17
C SER A 171 6.06 1.32 5.42
N GLY A 172 6.84 2.20 4.81
CA GLY A 172 8.27 2.06 4.69
C GLY A 172 8.68 0.94 3.72
N VAL A 173 9.96 0.82 3.46
CA VAL A 173 10.55 -0.24 2.65
C VAL A 173 11.73 -0.88 3.36
N ASP A 174 11.83 -2.21 3.28
CA ASP A 174 12.94 -3.00 3.80
C ASP A 174 14.17 -2.83 2.89
N LEU A 175 15.10 -1.97 3.29
CA LEU A 175 16.31 -1.66 2.53
C LEU A 175 17.31 -2.80 2.49
N SER A 176 17.17 -3.80 3.36
CA SER A 176 18.00 -5.00 3.39
C SER A 176 17.52 -6.05 2.38
N ARG A 177 16.21 -6.15 2.17
CA ARG A 177 15.60 -7.01 1.17
C ARG A 177 15.69 -6.39 -0.25
N PHE A 178 15.35 -5.11 -0.38
CA PHE A 178 15.34 -4.39 -1.64
C PHE A 178 16.66 -3.64 -1.83
N THR A 179 17.64 -4.33 -2.40
CA THR A 179 18.99 -3.80 -2.64
C THR A 179 19.14 -3.29 -4.06
N ILE A 180 20.04 -2.31 -4.26
CA ILE A 180 20.30 -1.75 -5.59
C ILE A 180 20.69 -2.87 -6.55
N THR A 181 19.95 -2.97 -7.66
CA THR A 181 20.20 -3.94 -8.71
C THR A 181 20.08 -3.23 -10.08
N PRO A 182 21.19 -2.90 -10.74
CA PRO A 182 21.18 -2.28 -12.06
C PRO A 182 20.47 -3.14 -13.09
N SER A 183 19.74 -2.52 -14.00
CA SER A 183 19.17 -3.19 -15.17
C SER A 183 20.25 -3.49 -16.23
N CYS A 184 19.94 -4.35 -17.20
CA CYS A 184 20.83 -4.68 -18.30
C CYS A 184 20.83 -3.56 -19.34
N ASP A 185 22.04 -3.20 -19.85
CA ASP A 185 22.19 -2.26 -20.97
C ASP A 185 22.23 -3.06 -22.29
N ASP A 186 21.08 -3.50 -22.77
CA ASP A 186 20.93 -4.29 -23.99
C ASP A 186 20.14 -3.57 -25.10
N GLY A 187 19.93 -2.26 -24.93
CA GLY A 187 19.21 -1.42 -25.88
C GLY A 187 17.68 -1.52 -25.77
N VAL A 188 17.15 -2.28 -24.81
CA VAL A 188 15.70 -2.40 -24.55
C VAL A 188 15.34 -1.66 -23.26
N THR A 189 14.44 -0.69 -23.35
CA THR A 189 13.91 -0.01 -22.15
C THR A 189 12.69 -0.76 -21.63
N ARG A 190 12.79 -1.29 -20.41
CA ARG A 190 11.74 -2.10 -19.79
C ARG A 190 11.00 -1.33 -18.70
N PHE A 191 9.68 -1.32 -18.82
CA PHE A 191 8.76 -0.73 -17.86
C PHE A 191 8.00 -1.82 -17.11
N LEU A 192 7.79 -1.63 -15.80
CA LEU A 192 7.00 -2.55 -14.97
C LEU A 192 5.95 -1.78 -14.19
N LEU A 193 4.72 -2.26 -14.20
CA LEU A 193 3.65 -1.80 -13.34
C LEU A 193 3.26 -2.92 -12.37
N ILE A 194 3.41 -2.66 -11.06
CA ILE A 194 3.01 -3.61 -10.00
C ILE A 194 1.82 -3.05 -9.24
N ALA A 195 0.64 -3.66 -9.43
CA ALA A 195 -0.59 -3.31 -8.70
C ALA A 195 -1.62 -4.43 -8.83
N ARG A 196 -2.72 -4.35 -8.09
CA ARG A 196 -3.93 -5.08 -8.46
C ARG A 196 -4.40 -4.58 -9.83
N MET A 197 -4.83 -5.46 -10.72
CA MET A 197 -5.26 -5.12 -12.07
C MET A 197 -6.62 -4.41 -12.04
N LEU A 198 -6.57 -3.12 -11.69
CA LEU A 198 -7.73 -2.21 -11.58
C LEU A 198 -7.54 -1.01 -12.50
N TYR A 199 -8.62 -0.57 -13.15
CA TYR A 199 -8.59 0.67 -13.94
C TYR A 199 -8.19 1.88 -13.12
N ASP A 200 -8.59 1.95 -11.83
CA ASP A 200 -8.21 3.04 -10.91
C ASP A 200 -6.70 3.11 -10.66
N LYS A 201 -5.95 2.03 -10.91
CA LYS A 201 -4.48 1.99 -10.87
C LYS A 201 -3.82 2.49 -12.16
N GLY A 202 -4.63 2.91 -13.12
CA GLY A 202 -4.17 3.43 -14.41
C GLY A 202 -3.75 2.35 -15.41
N ILE A 203 -4.19 1.08 -15.21
CA ILE A 203 -3.82 -0.03 -16.10
C ILE A 203 -4.22 0.28 -17.55
N GLY A 204 -5.44 0.80 -17.78
CA GLY A 204 -5.89 1.17 -19.13
C GLY A 204 -5.01 2.26 -19.76
N ASN A 205 -4.67 3.31 -19.01
CA ASN A 205 -3.77 4.36 -19.50
C ASN A 205 -2.36 3.83 -19.83
N TYR A 206 -1.86 2.90 -19.00
CA TYR A 206 -0.57 2.27 -19.25
C TYR A 206 -0.55 1.42 -20.53
N VAL A 207 -1.62 0.64 -20.76
CA VAL A 207 -1.74 -0.18 -21.98
C VAL A 207 -1.87 0.68 -23.25
N GLU A 208 -2.67 1.75 -23.20
CA GLU A 208 -2.78 2.68 -24.34
C GLU A 208 -1.45 3.39 -24.63
N ALA A 209 -0.75 3.88 -23.59
CA ALA A 209 0.58 4.47 -23.75
C ALA A 209 1.59 3.43 -24.31
N ALA A 210 1.53 2.18 -23.83
CA ALA A 210 2.37 1.09 -24.36
C ALA A 210 2.11 0.83 -25.85
N ARG A 211 0.83 0.87 -26.29
CA ARG A 211 0.45 0.67 -27.69
C ARG A 211 1.05 1.75 -28.57
N GLU A 212 0.94 3.03 -28.18
CA GLU A 212 1.52 4.15 -28.91
C GLU A 212 3.06 4.05 -29.00
N LEU A 213 3.72 3.75 -27.88
CA LEU A 213 5.18 3.70 -27.80
C LEU A 213 5.76 2.47 -28.52
N LYS A 214 5.10 1.31 -28.45
CA LYS A 214 5.50 0.14 -29.23
C LYS A 214 5.36 0.36 -30.76
N ALA A 215 4.33 1.05 -31.19
CA ALA A 215 4.18 1.43 -32.59
C ALA A 215 5.33 2.33 -33.08
N LYS A 216 5.91 3.17 -32.19
CA LYS A 216 7.00 4.10 -32.51
C LYS A 216 8.39 3.47 -32.35
N TYR A 217 8.61 2.68 -31.30
CA TYR A 217 9.92 2.19 -30.89
C TYR A 217 10.14 0.68 -31.10
N GLY A 218 9.09 -0.09 -31.50
CA GLY A 218 9.16 -1.51 -31.77
C GLY A 218 9.68 -2.32 -30.59
N ASP A 219 10.67 -3.19 -30.86
CA ASP A 219 11.24 -4.11 -29.88
C ASP A 219 12.25 -3.46 -28.92
N SER A 220 12.56 -2.17 -29.09
CA SER A 220 13.43 -1.43 -28.17
C SER A 220 12.72 -1.02 -26.87
N VAL A 221 11.42 -1.34 -26.71
CA VAL A 221 10.64 -1.09 -25.52
C VAL A 221 9.81 -2.31 -25.11
N GLU A 222 9.73 -2.55 -23.82
CA GLU A 222 8.94 -3.65 -23.25
C GLU A 222 8.10 -3.15 -22.06
N PHE A 223 6.82 -3.55 -22.03
CA PHE A 223 5.86 -3.18 -21.00
C PHE A 223 5.37 -4.42 -20.26
N ARG A 224 5.56 -4.43 -18.93
CA ARG A 224 5.21 -5.56 -18.07
C ARG A 224 4.14 -5.17 -17.05
N LEU A 225 3.25 -6.11 -16.72
CA LEU A 225 2.23 -6.00 -15.70
C LEU A 225 2.39 -7.14 -14.68
N LEU A 226 2.40 -6.81 -13.39
CA LEU A 226 2.51 -7.78 -12.30
C LEU A 226 1.46 -7.49 -11.22
N GLY A 227 0.69 -8.49 -10.82
CA GLY A 227 -0.24 -8.40 -9.69
C GLY A 227 -1.55 -9.14 -9.92
N PHE A 228 -2.40 -9.10 -8.91
CA PHE A 228 -3.65 -9.85 -8.89
C PHE A 228 -4.62 -9.39 -9.97
N LEU A 229 -5.01 -10.32 -10.83
CA LEU A 229 -6.10 -10.22 -11.78
C LEU A 229 -7.36 -10.82 -11.16
N ASP A 230 -8.54 -10.53 -11.72
CA ASP A 230 -9.80 -11.14 -11.30
C ASP A 230 -10.20 -10.81 -9.85
N VAL A 231 -9.88 -9.60 -9.41
CA VAL A 231 -10.26 -9.12 -8.08
C VAL A 231 -11.74 -8.72 -8.04
N ASN A 232 -12.42 -9.00 -6.94
CA ASN A 232 -13.81 -8.59 -6.75
C ASN A 232 -13.90 -7.08 -6.51
N ASN A 233 -13.85 -6.31 -7.60
CA ASN A 233 -13.91 -4.84 -7.59
C ASN A 233 -14.56 -4.34 -8.88
N PRO A 234 -15.47 -3.34 -8.84
CA PRO A 234 -16.10 -2.78 -10.04
C PRO A 234 -15.12 -2.20 -11.07
N SER A 235 -13.92 -1.81 -10.64
CA SER A 235 -12.84 -1.26 -11.47
C SER A 235 -11.86 -2.34 -11.95
N ALA A 236 -12.19 -3.64 -11.79
CA ALA A 236 -11.28 -4.72 -12.15
C ALA A 236 -11.16 -4.87 -13.67
N VAL A 237 -9.91 -5.08 -14.12
CA VAL A 237 -9.62 -5.56 -15.48
C VAL A 237 -10.00 -7.03 -15.55
N SER A 238 -10.76 -7.42 -16.57
CA SER A 238 -11.17 -8.80 -16.79
C SER A 238 -10.03 -9.65 -17.34
N LYS A 239 -10.12 -10.97 -17.14
CA LYS A 239 -9.18 -11.93 -17.77
C LYS A 239 -9.19 -11.84 -19.29
N TYR A 240 -10.36 -11.59 -19.87
CA TYR A 240 -10.53 -11.48 -21.32
C TYR A 240 -9.77 -10.25 -21.88
N GLU A 241 -9.91 -9.10 -21.24
CA GLU A 241 -9.20 -7.88 -21.63
C GLU A 241 -7.69 -8.04 -21.48
N MET A 242 -7.23 -8.60 -20.35
CA MET A 242 -5.80 -8.86 -20.16
C MET A 242 -5.24 -9.79 -21.22
N GLN A 243 -5.94 -10.87 -21.53
CA GLN A 243 -5.50 -11.81 -22.57
C GLN A 243 -5.46 -11.15 -23.95
N ALA A 244 -6.46 -10.31 -24.28
CA ALA A 244 -6.46 -9.57 -25.55
C ALA A 244 -5.23 -8.66 -25.70
N TRP A 245 -4.84 -7.93 -24.63
CA TRP A 245 -3.63 -7.09 -24.65
C TRP A 245 -2.32 -7.88 -24.76
N VAL A 246 -2.27 -9.06 -24.16
CA VAL A 246 -1.14 -10.00 -24.30
C VAL A 246 -1.06 -10.58 -25.73
N ASP A 247 -2.20 -11.02 -26.28
CA ASP A 247 -2.26 -11.59 -27.65
C ASP A 247 -1.95 -10.52 -28.71
N GLU A 248 -2.30 -9.26 -28.46
CA GLU A 248 -1.93 -8.09 -29.28
C GLU A 248 -0.42 -7.78 -29.19
N GLY A 249 0.30 -8.36 -28.23
CA GLY A 249 1.73 -8.15 -28.02
C GLY A 249 2.07 -6.81 -27.37
N ILE A 250 1.11 -6.11 -26.77
CA ILE A 250 1.31 -4.78 -26.17
C ILE A 250 1.96 -4.88 -24.80
N VAL A 251 1.54 -5.84 -23.97
CA VAL A 251 2.06 -6.03 -22.62
C VAL A 251 2.38 -7.49 -22.34
N ASN A 252 3.34 -7.70 -21.43
CA ASN A 252 3.64 -9.00 -20.83
C ASN A 252 3.01 -9.05 -19.44
N TYR A 253 1.96 -9.87 -19.26
CA TYR A 253 1.37 -10.09 -17.93
C TYR A 253 2.09 -11.23 -17.20
N LEU A 254 2.77 -10.90 -16.10
CA LEU A 254 3.62 -11.83 -15.34
C LEU A 254 2.87 -12.59 -14.22
N GLY A 255 1.56 -12.34 -14.07
CA GLY A 255 0.79 -12.95 -12.99
C GLY A 255 1.07 -12.33 -11.62
N VAL A 256 1.32 -13.17 -10.61
CA VAL A 256 1.60 -12.77 -9.23
C VAL A 256 2.95 -13.35 -8.81
N SER A 257 3.74 -12.59 -8.04
CA SER A 257 5.04 -13.04 -7.54
C SER A 257 5.15 -12.81 -6.03
N ASP A 258 5.71 -13.77 -5.31
CA ASP A 258 6.13 -13.63 -3.90
C ASP A 258 7.55 -13.02 -3.78
N SER A 259 8.26 -12.92 -4.90
CA SER A 259 9.63 -12.38 -5.01
C SER A 259 9.66 -11.21 -5.98
N VAL A 260 8.91 -10.14 -5.66
CA VAL A 260 8.76 -8.96 -6.53
C VAL A 260 10.11 -8.29 -6.85
N GLU A 261 11.10 -8.43 -5.96
CA GLU A 261 12.47 -7.96 -6.15
C GLU A 261 13.12 -8.54 -7.40
N ASN A 262 12.83 -9.80 -7.76
CA ASN A 262 13.38 -10.43 -8.97
C ASN A 262 12.79 -9.80 -10.24
N GLU A 263 11.53 -9.42 -10.22
CA GLU A 263 10.87 -8.75 -11.35
C GLU A 263 11.32 -7.29 -11.48
N ILE A 264 11.46 -6.58 -10.34
CA ILE A 264 11.97 -5.21 -10.32
C ILE A 264 13.44 -5.15 -10.79
N ALA A 265 14.25 -6.15 -10.46
CA ALA A 265 15.64 -6.22 -10.89
C ALA A 265 15.81 -6.15 -12.42
N GLN A 266 14.87 -6.72 -13.16
CA GLN A 266 14.93 -6.89 -14.61
C GLN A 266 14.47 -5.65 -15.41
N VAL A 267 14.02 -4.57 -14.77
CA VAL A 267 13.44 -3.42 -15.47
C VAL A 267 14.22 -2.13 -15.21
N ASP A 268 14.03 -1.15 -16.08
CA ASP A 268 14.67 0.17 -16.00
C ASP A 268 13.83 1.16 -15.21
N CYS A 269 12.52 1.06 -15.34
CA CYS A 269 11.59 2.03 -14.78
C CYS A 269 10.35 1.35 -14.21
N MET A 270 9.98 1.74 -13.00
CA MET A 270 8.70 1.40 -12.40
C MET A 270 7.65 2.45 -12.78
N VAL A 271 6.46 1.98 -13.17
CA VAL A 271 5.36 2.86 -13.57
C VAL A 271 4.12 2.57 -12.71
N LEU A 272 3.50 3.62 -12.18
CA LEU A 272 2.20 3.51 -11.50
C LEU A 272 1.36 4.75 -11.77
N PRO A 273 0.58 4.80 -12.87
CA PRO A 273 -0.23 5.96 -13.24
C PRO A 273 -1.58 5.96 -12.49
N SER A 274 -1.55 5.67 -11.19
CA SER A 274 -2.73 5.54 -10.35
C SER A 274 -3.44 6.86 -10.16
N PHE A 275 -4.76 6.87 -10.38
CA PHE A 275 -5.63 7.96 -9.96
C PHE A 275 -6.52 7.58 -8.76
N TYR A 276 -6.26 6.42 -8.17
CA TYR A 276 -6.77 6.05 -6.86
C TYR A 276 -6.11 6.91 -5.77
N ARG A 277 -6.85 7.25 -4.72
CA ARG A 277 -6.26 7.97 -3.58
C ARG A 277 -5.45 7.00 -2.72
N GLU A 278 -4.16 6.95 -3.00
CA GLU A 278 -3.21 6.05 -2.33
C GLU A 278 -2.81 6.59 -0.95
N GLY A 279 -2.31 5.68 -0.10
CA GLY A 279 -1.33 6.05 0.90
C GLY A 279 0.00 6.43 0.22
N VAL A 280 1.10 5.78 0.60
CA VAL A 280 2.31 5.79 -0.25
C VAL A 280 2.43 4.40 -0.89
N PRO A 281 2.44 4.28 -2.23
CA PRO A 281 2.46 2.97 -2.89
C PRO A 281 3.73 2.19 -2.58
N LYS A 282 3.57 1.00 -1.97
CA LYS A 282 4.73 0.18 -1.58
C LYS A 282 5.57 -0.27 -2.78
N SER A 283 4.93 -0.61 -3.90
CA SER A 283 5.65 -1.01 -5.11
C SER A 283 6.58 0.07 -5.65
N LEU A 284 6.20 1.35 -5.53
CA LEU A 284 7.09 2.46 -5.88
C LEU A 284 8.26 2.59 -4.90
N LEU A 285 8.03 2.42 -3.59
CA LEU A 285 9.10 2.42 -2.58
C LEU A 285 10.09 1.27 -2.80
N GLU A 286 9.58 0.07 -3.12
CA GLU A 286 10.40 -1.11 -3.43
C GLU A 286 11.29 -0.88 -4.66
N ALA A 287 10.73 -0.30 -5.72
CA ALA A 287 11.48 0.07 -6.91
C ALA A 287 12.52 1.16 -6.63
N CYS A 288 12.16 2.21 -5.89
CA CYS A 288 13.10 3.25 -5.46
C CYS A 288 14.25 2.63 -4.65
N ALA A 289 13.96 1.70 -3.72
CA ALA A 289 14.98 1.04 -2.92
C ALA A 289 15.95 0.22 -3.77
N MET A 290 15.47 -0.36 -4.87
CA MET A 290 16.28 -1.10 -5.84
C MET A 290 16.99 -0.21 -6.87
N GLY A 291 16.90 1.11 -6.72
CA GLY A 291 17.58 2.06 -7.59
C GLY A 291 16.94 2.16 -8.99
N LYS A 292 15.61 2.05 -9.09
CA LYS A 292 14.90 2.23 -10.36
C LYS A 292 14.35 3.66 -10.49
N ALA A 293 14.34 4.17 -11.72
CA ALA A 293 13.63 5.40 -12.06
C ALA A 293 12.11 5.16 -11.96
N ILE A 294 11.34 6.23 -11.71
CA ILE A 294 9.91 6.14 -11.47
C ILE A 294 9.14 7.03 -12.46
N VAL A 295 8.03 6.52 -13.00
CA VAL A 295 7.00 7.34 -13.63
C VAL A 295 5.68 7.11 -12.91
N THR A 296 5.10 8.17 -12.35
CA THR A 296 3.84 8.06 -11.60
C THR A 296 3.00 9.33 -11.77
N THR A 297 1.78 9.31 -11.27
CA THR A 297 0.89 10.47 -11.33
C THR A 297 1.20 11.51 -10.27
N ASP A 298 0.97 12.79 -10.59
CA ASP A 298 0.88 13.86 -9.62
C ASP A 298 -0.42 13.74 -8.81
N ASN A 299 -0.52 12.68 -8.04
CA ASN A 299 -1.66 12.33 -7.20
C ASN A 299 -1.20 12.00 -5.78
N VAL A 300 -2.13 12.11 -4.83
CA VAL A 300 -1.90 11.85 -3.40
C VAL A 300 -1.25 10.49 -3.20
N GLY A 301 -0.18 10.44 -2.42
CA GLY A 301 0.61 9.25 -2.14
C GLY A 301 1.60 8.89 -3.23
N CYS A 302 1.22 8.93 -4.50
CA CYS A 302 2.13 8.67 -5.63
C CYS A 302 3.24 9.73 -5.72
N ARG A 303 2.88 11.01 -5.70
CA ARG A 303 3.83 12.14 -5.78
C ARG A 303 4.88 12.15 -4.66
N GLU A 304 4.58 11.56 -3.52
CA GLU A 304 5.51 11.47 -2.38
C GLU A 304 6.80 10.73 -2.73
N THR A 305 6.75 9.83 -3.73
CA THR A 305 7.87 8.96 -4.12
C THR A 305 8.78 9.60 -5.17
N VAL A 306 8.35 10.70 -5.81
CA VAL A 306 9.06 11.31 -6.96
C VAL A 306 9.35 12.79 -6.72
N GLU A 307 10.59 13.19 -6.97
CA GLU A 307 11.00 14.57 -7.26
C GLU A 307 11.14 14.69 -8.78
N ASP A 308 10.19 15.41 -9.41
CA ASP A 308 10.06 15.48 -10.86
C ASP A 308 11.35 15.93 -11.54
N GLY A 309 11.82 15.16 -12.54
CA GLY A 309 13.08 15.38 -13.24
C GLY A 309 14.34 14.90 -12.50
N LEU A 310 14.26 14.54 -11.19
CA LEU A 310 15.43 14.11 -10.41
C LEU A 310 15.52 12.58 -10.29
N ASN A 311 14.49 11.95 -9.80
CA ASN A 311 14.44 10.48 -9.63
C ASN A 311 13.35 9.81 -10.47
N GLY A 312 12.65 10.57 -11.31
CA GLY A 312 11.59 10.11 -12.17
C GLY A 312 10.76 11.25 -12.72
N PHE A 313 9.58 10.94 -13.24
CA PHE A 313 8.67 11.92 -13.82
C PHE A 313 7.25 11.79 -13.25
N LEU A 314 6.59 12.95 -13.12
CA LEU A 314 5.18 13.05 -12.76
C LEU A 314 4.32 13.30 -14.01
N CYS A 315 3.25 12.52 -14.17
CA CYS A 315 2.24 12.72 -15.19
C CYS A 315 0.89 13.13 -14.57
N GLU A 316 0.00 13.70 -15.37
CA GLU A 316 -1.34 14.06 -14.94
C GLU A 316 -2.19 12.81 -14.71
N PRO A 317 -2.98 12.74 -13.61
CA PRO A 317 -3.91 11.65 -13.39
C PRO A 317 -4.97 11.55 -14.50
N ARG A 318 -5.28 10.32 -14.96
CA ARG A 318 -6.27 10.03 -16.01
C ARG A 318 -5.94 10.63 -17.38
N ASN A 319 -4.70 11.01 -17.62
CA ASN A 319 -4.24 11.60 -18.89
C ASN A 319 -3.22 10.66 -19.55
N THR A 320 -3.68 9.88 -20.54
CA THR A 320 -2.83 8.95 -21.28
C THR A 320 -1.72 9.68 -22.03
N SER A 321 -2.03 10.80 -22.69
CA SER A 321 -1.02 11.56 -23.45
C SER A 321 0.10 12.08 -22.55
N SER A 322 -0.23 12.58 -21.34
CA SER A 322 0.76 12.99 -20.35
C SER A 322 1.63 11.81 -19.90
N LEU A 323 1.02 10.63 -19.67
CA LEU A 323 1.77 9.41 -19.34
C LEU A 323 2.68 8.99 -20.50
N THR A 324 2.19 8.95 -21.73
CA THR A 324 2.97 8.61 -22.94
C THR A 324 4.18 9.51 -23.06
N GLU A 325 4.02 10.84 -22.89
CA GLU A 325 5.12 11.81 -22.92
C GLU A 325 6.19 11.49 -21.87
N LYS A 326 5.81 11.20 -20.62
CA LYS A 326 6.79 10.90 -19.54
C LYS A 326 7.49 9.55 -19.73
N LEU A 327 6.79 8.54 -20.26
CA LEU A 327 7.41 7.28 -20.65
C LEU A 327 8.36 7.47 -21.82
N GLU A 328 8.01 8.30 -22.79
CA GLU A 328 8.89 8.64 -23.90
C GLU A 328 10.15 9.38 -23.44
N CYS A 329 10.04 10.33 -22.52
CA CYS A 329 11.19 10.95 -21.88
C CYS A 329 12.14 9.88 -21.30
N MET A 330 11.59 8.86 -20.62
CA MET A 330 12.39 7.79 -20.04
C MET A 330 13.06 6.91 -21.09
N ILE A 331 12.42 6.68 -22.24
CA ILE A 331 12.99 5.92 -23.38
C ILE A 331 14.17 6.66 -24.01
N ILE A 332 14.05 7.99 -24.16
CA ILE A 332 15.08 8.84 -24.82
C ILE A 332 16.33 8.97 -23.94
N LEU A 333 16.21 8.89 -22.61
CA LEU A 333 17.36 8.90 -21.71
C LEU A 333 18.29 7.72 -22.01
N SER A 334 19.60 7.96 -21.95
CA SER A 334 20.59 6.90 -21.96
C SER A 334 20.43 5.98 -20.74
N HIS A 335 20.92 4.75 -20.84
CA HIS A 335 20.94 3.81 -19.71
C HIS A 335 21.63 4.42 -18.46
N ALA A 336 22.76 5.12 -18.67
CA ALA A 336 23.48 5.80 -17.58
C ALA A 336 22.66 6.88 -16.88
N GLU A 337 21.83 7.64 -17.61
CA GLU A 337 20.94 8.67 -17.06
C GLU A 337 19.80 8.01 -16.26
N ARG A 338 19.19 6.93 -16.78
CA ARG A 338 18.18 6.15 -16.02
C ARG A 338 18.76 5.58 -14.71
N LEU A 339 19.98 5.04 -14.73
CA LEU A 339 20.67 4.59 -13.52
C LEU A 339 20.98 5.75 -12.57
N ALA A 340 21.28 6.96 -13.07
CA ALA A 340 21.48 8.14 -12.24
C ALA A 340 20.20 8.54 -11.51
N MET A 341 19.05 8.56 -12.21
CA MET A 341 17.73 8.76 -11.59
C MET A 341 17.44 7.68 -10.55
N GLY A 342 17.75 6.42 -10.85
CA GLY A 342 17.59 5.31 -9.90
C GLY A 342 18.42 5.50 -8.63
N ARG A 343 19.63 6.00 -8.72
CA ARG A 343 20.43 6.34 -7.53
C ARG A 343 19.77 7.43 -6.68
N GLN A 344 19.14 8.42 -7.29
CA GLN A 344 18.37 9.44 -6.55
C GLN A 344 17.13 8.84 -5.89
N SER A 345 16.45 7.90 -6.56
CA SER A 345 15.35 7.14 -5.94
C SER A 345 15.81 6.43 -4.67
N ARG A 346 16.97 5.76 -4.72
CA ARG A 346 17.54 5.07 -3.54
C ARG A 346 17.86 6.04 -2.41
N LEU A 347 18.52 7.13 -2.68
CA LEU A 347 18.84 8.16 -1.67
C LEU A 347 17.58 8.73 -1.01
N LYS A 348 16.52 8.96 -1.80
CA LYS A 348 15.25 9.44 -1.28
C LYS A 348 14.61 8.45 -0.30
N VAL A 349 14.56 7.15 -0.63
CA VAL A 349 13.93 6.17 0.28
C VAL A 349 14.78 5.89 1.51
N GLU A 350 16.10 5.90 1.41
CA GLU A 350 16.99 5.79 2.59
C GLU A 350 16.74 6.92 3.60
N LYS A 351 16.54 8.13 3.09
CA LYS A 351 16.30 9.31 3.93
C LYS A 351 14.90 9.37 4.51
N GLU A 352 13.88 9.02 3.73
CA GLU A 352 12.48 9.38 4.02
C GLU A 352 11.58 8.18 4.28
N PHE A 353 11.89 6.99 3.72
CA PHE A 353 10.97 5.86 3.64
C PHE A 353 11.56 4.54 4.16
N ASP A 354 12.69 4.58 4.87
CA ASP A 354 13.18 3.38 5.58
C ASP A 354 12.11 2.87 6.54
N GLU A 355 11.79 1.58 6.48
CA GLU A 355 10.78 0.99 7.35
C GLU A 355 11.12 1.12 8.84
N GLN A 356 12.41 1.26 9.21
CA GLN A 356 12.79 1.48 10.60
C GLN A 356 12.21 2.77 11.17
N ILE A 357 12.03 3.81 10.35
CA ILE A 357 11.36 5.05 10.75
C ILE A 357 9.91 4.75 11.18
N VAL A 358 9.22 3.91 10.41
CA VAL A 358 7.83 3.53 10.65
C VAL A 358 7.71 2.61 11.86
N ILE A 359 8.57 1.59 11.95
CA ILE A 359 8.63 0.63 13.06
C ILE A 359 8.86 1.38 14.38
N ASN A 360 9.84 2.28 14.44
CA ASN A 360 10.14 3.06 15.65
C ASN A 360 8.95 3.90 16.10
N LYS A 361 8.18 4.50 15.17
CA LYS A 361 6.95 5.24 15.50
C LYS A 361 5.87 4.33 16.09
N TYR A 362 5.69 3.11 15.57
CA TYR A 362 4.75 2.15 16.14
C TYR A 362 5.20 1.66 17.52
N LEU A 363 6.47 1.34 17.70
CA LEU A 363 7.01 0.93 19.01
C LEU A 363 6.82 2.05 20.06
N HIS A 364 7.09 3.30 19.68
CA HIS A 364 6.87 4.45 20.56
C HIS A 364 5.40 4.60 20.94
N ALA A 365 4.47 4.52 19.97
CA ALA A 365 3.05 4.61 20.23
C ALA A 365 2.53 3.46 21.11
N VAL A 366 3.07 2.25 20.94
CA VAL A 366 2.74 1.09 21.78
C VAL A 366 3.25 1.32 23.22
N LYS A 367 4.49 1.78 23.40
CA LYS A 367 5.07 2.08 24.72
C LYS A 367 4.21 3.14 25.44
N SER A 368 3.93 4.27 24.80
CA SER A 368 3.08 5.33 25.33
C SER A 368 1.65 4.88 25.68
N ALA A 369 1.10 3.92 24.93
CA ALA A 369 -0.24 3.39 25.20
C ALA A 369 -0.28 2.43 26.40
N ILE A 370 0.85 1.84 26.80
CA ILE A 370 0.99 0.90 27.92
C ILE A 370 1.24 1.63 29.25
N GLU A 371 1.94 2.77 29.18
CA GLU A 371 2.17 3.68 30.31
C GLU A 371 0.86 4.34 30.77
#